data_23281c9b85106c41e2f8d424c24bd661
#
_entry.id   23281c9b85106c41e2f8d424c24bd661
#
_cell.length_a   1.000
_cell.length_b   1.000
_cell.length_c   1.000
_cell.angle_alpha   90.00
_cell.angle_beta   90.00
_cell.angle_gamma   90.00
#
_symmetry.space_group_name_H-M   'P 1'
#
loop_
_entity.id
_entity.type
_entity.pdbx_description
1 polymer ?
#
loop_
_entity_poly.entity_id
_entity_poly.type
_entity_poly.pdbx_seq_one_letter_code
_entity_poly.pdbx_strand_id
1 'polypeptide(L)'
;IMLHVESYLDSTYLKTPAQSGLTEEETKNKVIELTDEAIANNFFEVMIRPDYVSFIKNYITEKGANVKIGTVIGFHEGTASIEDKIAEANKALADGVDELDYVINYEAFKKGEVDYVKNEFIQGTKVGLDNGKVVKWIIEIAALTDEQIGDITNNIRIWTEENFAGQEENIFVKS
;
A
#
# COMPACT_ATOMS: atom_id res chain seq x y z
N ILE A 1 -1.14 -18.69 -26.12
CA ILE A 1 -0.91 -18.42 -24.68
C ILE A 1 -2.04 -17.51 -24.23
N MET A 2 -2.95 -18.03 -23.43
CA MET A 2 -4.05 -17.27 -22.85
C MET A 2 -3.48 -16.54 -21.64
N LEU A 3 -3.41 -15.21 -21.71
CA LEU A 3 -3.03 -14.38 -20.58
C LEU A 3 -4.23 -14.34 -19.61
N HIS A 4 -4.09 -14.91 -18.44
CA HIS A 4 -5.08 -14.78 -17.36
C HIS A 4 -4.88 -13.41 -16.70
N VAL A 5 -5.51 -12.38 -17.28
CA VAL A 5 -5.39 -10.99 -16.82
C VAL A 5 -5.86 -10.84 -15.37
N GLU A 6 -6.82 -11.64 -14.96
CA GLU A 6 -7.40 -11.64 -13.61
C GLU A 6 -6.34 -11.84 -12.52
N SER A 7 -5.31 -12.64 -12.79
CA SER A 7 -4.23 -12.90 -11.83
C SER A 7 -3.32 -11.70 -11.58
N TYR A 8 -3.52 -10.60 -12.29
CA TYR A 8 -2.79 -9.33 -12.14
C TYR A 8 -3.68 -8.18 -11.67
N LEU A 9 -4.97 -8.46 -11.44
CA LEU A 9 -5.93 -7.43 -11.01
C LEU A 9 -6.04 -7.37 -9.50
N ASP A 10 -6.22 -6.15 -9.02
CA ASP A 10 -6.49 -5.85 -7.61
C ASP A 10 -7.92 -5.33 -7.46
N SER A 11 -8.59 -5.74 -6.39
CA SER A 11 -9.84 -5.14 -5.94
C SER A 11 -9.56 -4.24 -4.74
N THR A 12 -10.13 -3.04 -4.73
CA THR A 12 -9.80 -2.00 -3.74
C THR A 12 -11.05 -1.46 -3.04
N TYR A 13 -11.03 -1.39 -1.72
CA TYR A 13 -12.00 -0.66 -0.92
C TYR A 13 -11.29 0.03 0.25
N LEU A 14 -11.24 1.37 0.22
CA LEU A 14 -10.50 2.18 1.18
C LEU A 14 -11.35 3.24 1.89
N LYS A 15 -12.66 3.30 1.64
CA LYS A 15 -13.55 4.26 2.29
C LYS A 15 -13.76 3.88 3.76
N THR A 16 -13.67 4.87 4.63
CA THR A 16 -14.08 4.72 6.03
C THR A 16 -15.60 4.77 6.14
N PRO A 17 -16.19 4.29 7.25
CA PRO A 17 -17.62 4.48 7.51
C PRO A 17 -18.07 5.94 7.40
N ALA A 18 -17.26 6.88 7.93
CA ALA A 18 -17.55 8.30 7.85
C ALA A 18 -17.59 8.83 6.40
N GLN A 19 -16.72 8.34 5.52
CA GLN A 19 -16.66 8.75 4.11
C GLN A 19 -17.79 8.17 3.29
N SER A 20 -18.23 6.94 3.57
CA SER A 20 -19.26 6.23 2.81
C SER A 20 -20.67 6.47 3.33
N GLY A 21 -20.83 6.92 4.57
CA GLY A 21 -22.10 6.98 5.27
C GLY A 21 -22.63 5.62 5.73
N LEU A 22 -21.84 4.58 5.63
CA LEU A 22 -22.16 3.22 6.07
C LEU A 22 -21.80 3.03 7.55
N THR A 23 -22.46 2.09 8.20
CA THR A 23 -22.04 1.64 9.54
C THR A 23 -20.73 0.83 9.45
N GLU A 24 -20.10 0.58 10.59
CA GLU A 24 -18.93 -0.28 10.67
C GLU A 24 -19.22 -1.70 10.17
N GLU A 25 -20.39 -2.24 10.51
CA GLU A 25 -20.81 -3.56 10.04
C GLU A 25 -21.06 -3.59 8.54
N GLU A 26 -21.73 -2.56 7.99
CA GLU A 26 -21.95 -2.44 6.55
C GLU A 26 -20.64 -2.29 5.79
N THR A 27 -19.67 -1.55 6.34
CA THR A 27 -18.33 -1.39 5.76
C THR A 27 -17.61 -2.74 5.75
N LYS A 28 -17.67 -3.50 6.84
CA LYS A 28 -17.09 -4.84 6.93
C LYS A 28 -17.68 -5.78 5.89
N ASN A 29 -18.99 -5.73 5.68
CA ASN A 29 -19.69 -6.51 4.66
C ASN A 29 -19.22 -6.13 3.24
N LYS A 30 -18.96 -4.84 2.98
CA LYS A 30 -18.38 -4.39 1.71
C LYS A 30 -17.01 -5.01 1.45
N VAL A 31 -16.18 -5.09 2.48
CA VAL A 31 -14.85 -5.70 2.38
C VAL A 31 -14.95 -7.21 2.15
N ILE A 32 -15.92 -7.88 2.77
CA ILE A 32 -16.22 -9.30 2.50
C ILE A 32 -16.65 -9.51 1.06
N GLU A 33 -17.60 -8.72 0.55
CA GLU A 33 -18.08 -8.81 -0.84
C GLU A 33 -16.93 -8.66 -1.84
N LEU A 34 -16.07 -7.67 -1.62
CA LEU A 34 -14.88 -7.44 -2.42
C LEU A 34 -13.95 -8.66 -2.42
N THR A 35 -13.74 -9.27 -1.26
CA THR A 35 -12.88 -10.43 -1.09
C THR A 35 -13.48 -11.66 -1.78
N ASP A 36 -14.80 -11.88 -1.65
CA ASP A 36 -15.51 -12.96 -2.33
C ASP A 36 -15.40 -12.82 -3.85
N GLU A 37 -15.53 -11.60 -4.37
CA GLU A 37 -15.34 -11.32 -5.79
C GLU A 37 -13.92 -11.64 -6.24
N ALA A 38 -12.93 -11.25 -5.46
CA ALA A 38 -11.52 -11.54 -5.74
C ALA A 38 -11.23 -13.03 -5.75
N ILE A 39 -11.80 -13.78 -4.81
CA ILE A 39 -11.67 -15.23 -4.74
C ILE A 39 -12.33 -15.89 -5.96
N ALA A 40 -13.57 -15.50 -6.27
CA ALA A 40 -14.34 -16.09 -7.37
C ALA A 40 -13.68 -15.84 -8.74
N ASN A 41 -13.02 -14.71 -8.93
CA ASN A 41 -12.42 -14.31 -10.19
C ASN A 41 -10.90 -14.51 -10.24
N ASN A 42 -10.31 -15.10 -9.21
CA ASN A 42 -8.87 -15.31 -9.09
C ASN A 42 -8.06 -14.02 -9.22
N PHE A 43 -8.55 -12.92 -8.63
CA PHE A 43 -7.79 -11.68 -8.57
C PHE A 43 -6.52 -11.87 -7.74
N PHE A 44 -5.48 -11.13 -8.09
CA PHE A 44 -4.19 -11.23 -7.41
C PHE A 44 -4.27 -10.77 -5.97
N GLU A 45 -4.94 -9.65 -5.71
CA GLU A 45 -4.88 -8.96 -4.43
C GLU A 45 -6.18 -8.21 -4.11
N VAL A 46 -6.46 -8.09 -2.82
CA VAL A 46 -7.41 -7.11 -2.29
C VAL A 46 -6.65 -6.03 -1.55
N MET A 47 -6.96 -4.77 -1.87
CA MET A 47 -6.40 -3.58 -1.22
C MET A 47 -7.42 -3.02 -0.25
N ILE A 48 -7.11 -3.07 1.03
CA ILE A 48 -8.04 -2.72 2.12
C ILE A 48 -7.35 -1.85 3.16
N ARG A 49 -8.14 -1.21 4.01
CA ARG A 49 -7.59 -0.42 5.12
C ARG A 49 -6.93 -1.34 6.17
N PRO A 50 -5.92 -0.82 6.90
CA PRO A 50 -5.19 -1.61 7.92
C PRO A 50 -6.08 -2.31 8.93
N ASP A 51 -7.18 -1.68 9.34
CA ASP A 51 -8.11 -2.21 10.36
C ASP A 51 -8.77 -3.54 9.96
N TYR A 52 -8.85 -3.84 8.66
CA TYR A 52 -9.48 -5.06 8.16
C TYR A 52 -8.51 -6.18 7.79
N VAL A 53 -7.21 -5.94 7.88
CA VAL A 53 -6.18 -6.90 7.42
C VAL A 53 -6.30 -8.24 8.18
N SER A 54 -6.30 -8.21 9.50
CA SER A 54 -6.38 -9.42 10.32
C SER A 54 -7.66 -10.22 10.03
N PHE A 55 -8.79 -9.52 9.97
CA PHE A 55 -10.09 -10.12 9.69
C PHE A 55 -10.13 -10.80 8.31
N ILE A 56 -9.68 -10.10 7.28
CA ILE A 56 -9.68 -10.64 5.90
C ILE A 56 -8.63 -11.73 5.73
N LYS A 57 -7.50 -11.65 6.42
CA LYS A 57 -6.51 -12.73 6.41
C LYS A 57 -7.12 -14.05 6.91
N ASN A 58 -7.84 -13.99 8.02
CA ASN A 58 -8.55 -15.15 8.56
C ASN A 58 -9.62 -15.66 7.59
N TYR A 59 -10.40 -14.74 7.02
CA TYR A 59 -11.46 -15.08 6.07
C TYR A 59 -10.92 -15.81 4.83
N ILE A 60 -9.86 -15.31 4.21
CA ILE A 60 -9.20 -15.92 3.05
C ILE A 60 -8.65 -17.31 3.41
N THR A 61 -8.04 -17.43 4.58
CA THR A 61 -7.47 -18.69 5.09
C THR A 61 -8.56 -19.75 5.30
N GLU A 62 -9.68 -19.38 5.90
CA GLU A 62 -10.83 -20.28 6.13
C GLU A 62 -11.45 -20.75 4.81
N LYS A 63 -11.45 -19.90 3.79
CA LYS A 63 -11.91 -20.25 2.44
C LYS A 63 -10.91 -21.12 1.66
N GLY A 64 -9.72 -21.33 2.16
CA GLY A 64 -8.67 -22.05 1.45
C GLY A 64 -8.23 -21.35 0.16
N ALA A 65 -8.41 -20.03 0.09
CA ALA A 65 -8.10 -19.23 -1.09
C ALA A 65 -6.68 -18.65 -1.03
N ASN A 66 -6.18 -18.18 -2.17
CA ASN A 66 -4.82 -17.67 -2.33
C ASN A 66 -4.81 -16.26 -2.90
N VAL A 67 -5.61 -15.37 -2.31
CA VAL A 67 -5.62 -13.93 -2.65
C VAL A 67 -4.68 -13.21 -1.71
N LYS A 68 -3.83 -12.33 -2.25
CA LYS A 68 -2.92 -11.49 -1.47
C LYS A 68 -3.68 -10.33 -0.83
N ILE A 69 -3.12 -9.79 0.25
CA ILE A 69 -3.67 -8.63 0.94
C ILE A 69 -2.65 -7.51 0.90
N GLY A 70 -3.04 -6.39 0.29
CA GLY A 70 -2.33 -5.13 0.39
C GLY A 70 -3.05 -4.18 1.34
N THR A 71 -2.33 -3.27 1.94
CA THR A 71 -2.91 -2.19 2.74
C THR A 71 -2.18 -0.89 2.52
N VAL A 72 -2.87 0.21 2.84
CA VAL A 72 -2.33 1.56 2.75
C VAL A 72 -1.74 1.97 4.10
N ILE A 73 -0.64 2.72 4.07
CA ILE A 73 0.04 3.25 5.24
C ILE A 73 0.14 4.78 5.10
N GLY A 74 -0.27 5.49 6.14
CA GLY A 74 -0.32 6.96 6.11
C GLY A 74 -1.38 7.53 5.17
N PHE A 75 -2.38 6.75 4.89
CA PHE A 75 -3.43 7.08 3.93
C PHE A 75 -4.46 8.04 4.56
N HIS A 76 -4.96 9.05 3.83
CA HIS A 76 -4.62 9.34 2.41
C HIS A 76 -3.71 10.56 2.27
N GLU A 77 -3.41 11.26 3.34
CA GLU A 77 -2.71 12.56 3.31
C GLU A 77 -1.19 12.45 3.24
N GLY A 78 -0.62 11.35 3.71
CA GLY A 78 0.83 11.13 3.70
C GLY A 78 1.61 11.96 4.71
N THR A 79 0.94 12.76 5.55
CA THR A 79 1.58 13.71 6.48
C THR A 79 1.85 13.15 7.87
N ALA A 80 1.47 11.91 8.13
CA ALA A 80 1.82 11.24 9.39
C ALA A 80 3.34 11.17 9.57
N SER A 81 3.80 11.16 10.82
CA SER A 81 5.23 11.05 11.11
C SER A 81 5.81 9.74 10.59
N ILE A 82 7.12 9.70 10.42
CA ILE A 82 7.82 8.47 10.03
C ILE A 82 7.55 7.37 11.08
N GLU A 83 7.64 7.71 12.36
CA GLU A 83 7.38 6.79 13.47
C GLU A 83 5.97 6.19 13.41
N ASP A 84 4.97 7.02 13.15
CA ASP A 84 3.59 6.56 13.05
C ASP A 84 3.38 5.64 11.85
N LYS A 85 3.95 5.98 10.70
CA LYS A 85 3.90 5.12 9.51
C LYS A 85 4.58 3.78 9.74
N ILE A 86 5.74 3.77 10.39
CA ILE A 86 6.46 2.53 10.73
C ILE A 86 5.65 1.67 11.72
N ALA A 87 5.04 2.28 12.72
CA ALA A 87 4.19 1.58 13.68
C ALA A 87 2.97 0.95 12.98
N GLU A 88 2.32 1.69 12.09
CA GLU A 88 1.19 1.20 11.29
C GLU A 88 1.60 0.05 10.38
N ALA A 89 2.76 0.16 9.72
CA ALA A 89 3.30 -0.89 8.87
C ALA A 89 3.63 -2.17 9.66
N ASN A 90 4.27 -2.03 10.81
CA ASN A 90 4.58 -3.17 11.67
C ASN A 90 3.32 -3.89 12.16
N LYS A 91 2.26 -3.14 12.50
CA LYS A 91 0.98 -3.73 12.86
C LYS A 91 0.37 -4.49 11.68
N ALA A 92 0.37 -3.90 10.50
CA ALA A 92 -0.15 -4.54 9.29
C ALA A 92 0.60 -5.84 8.96
N LEU A 93 1.92 -5.85 9.13
CA LEU A 93 2.75 -7.05 8.96
C LEU A 93 2.37 -8.14 9.98
N ALA A 94 2.17 -7.77 11.24
CA ALA A 94 1.73 -8.70 12.27
C ALA A 94 0.32 -9.27 11.98
N ASP A 95 -0.54 -8.48 11.35
CA ASP A 95 -1.88 -8.87 10.95
C ASP A 95 -1.91 -9.74 9.67
N GLY A 96 -0.79 -9.91 8.98
CA GLY A 96 -0.63 -10.83 7.86
C GLY A 96 -0.69 -10.23 6.47
N VAL A 97 -0.38 -8.95 6.31
CA VAL A 97 -0.35 -8.26 5.01
C VAL A 97 0.78 -8.78 4.12
N ASP A 98 0.55 -8.75 2.81
CA ASP A 98 1.52 -9.15 1.78
C ASP A 98 2.19 -7.96 1.09
N GLU A 99 1.54 -6.80 1.10
CA GLU A 99 1.99 -5.58 0.43
C GLU A 99 1.68 -4.35 1.26
N LEU A 100 2.66 -3.43 1.34
CA LEU A 100 2.53 -2.14 2.02
C LEU A 100 2.55 -1.02 0.99
N ASP A 101 1.46 -0.26 0.90
CA ASP A 101 1.34 0.91 0.03
C ASP A 101 1.40 2.18 0.89
N TYR A 102 2.60 2.74 1.03
CA TYR A 102 2.82 4.00 1.76
C TYR A 102 2.39 5.20 0.93
N VAL A 103 1.70 6.14 1.55
CA VAL A 103 1.56 7.48 0.95
C VAL A 103 2.79 8.31 1.32
N ILE A 104 3.55 8.72 0.32
CA ILE A 104 4.73 9.55 0.53
C ILE A 104 4.32 10.93 1.09
N ASN A 105 5.15 11.54 1.94
CA ASN A 105 4.87 12.88 2.43
C ASN A 105 5.14 13.90 1.32
N TYR A 106 4.19 14.02 0.39
CA TYR A 106 4.30 14.93 -0.73
C TYR A 106 4.25 16.40 -0.31
N GLU A 107 3.62 16.72 0.82
CA GLU A 107 3.63 18.09 1.35
C GLU A 107 5.04 18.49 1.80
N ALA A 108 5.78 17.62 2.48
CA ALA A 108 7.17 17.83 2.82
C ALA A 108 8.03 17.97 1.54
N PHE A 109 7.78 17.15 0.54
CA PHE A 109 8.47 17.22 -0.74
C PHE A 109 8.24 18.57 -1.44
N LYS A 110 7.01 19.06 -1.46
CA LYS A 110 6.65 20.37 -2.04
C LYS A 110 7.35 21.54 -1.33
N LYS A 111 7.64 21.38 -0.04
CA LYS A 111 8.38 22.39 0.75
C LYS A 111 9.90 22.28 0.58
N GLY A 112 10.39 21.34 -0.21
CA GLY A 112 11.81 21.13 -0.42
C GLY A 112 12.50 20.30 0.67
N GLU A 113 11.74 19.65 1.55
CA GLU A 113 12.27 18.80 2.63
C GLU A 113 12.66 17.41 2.08
N VAL A 114 13.54 17.39 1.09
CA VAL A 114 13.90 16.19 0.33
C VAL A 114 14.58 15.14 1.21
N ASP A 115 15.44 15.56 2.14
CA ASP A 115 16.13 14.63 3.03
C ASP A 115 15.16 13.92 3.99
N TYR A 116 14.14 14.61 4.45
CA TYR A 116 13.08 14.02 5.25
C TYR A 116 12.32 12.93 4.45
N VAL A 117 11.94 13.25 3.23
CA VAL A 117 11.22 12.31 2.34
C VAL A 117 12.11 11.12 1.98
N LYS A 118 13.40 11.34 1.73
CA LYS A 118 14.39 10.27 1.53
C LYS A 118 14.46 9.31 2.72
N ASN A 119 14.53 9.87 3.92
CA ASN A 119 14.58 9.08 5.15
C ASN A 119 13.29 8.27 5.37
N GLU A 120 12.13 8.88 5.11
CA GLU A 120 10.84 8.19 5.12
C GLU A 120 10.83 7.00 4.15
N PHE A 121 11.26 7.23 2.92
CA PHE A 121 11.33 6.20 1.90
C PHE A 121 12.25 5.04 2.32
N ILE A 122 13.43 5.34 2.81
CA ILE A 122 14.41 4.32 3.22
C ILE A 122 13.87 3.48 4.38
N GLN A 123 13.36 4.13 5.43
CA GLN A 123 12.85 3.41 6.60
C GLN A 123 11.61 2.58 6.28
N GLY A 124 10.65 3.15 5.57
CA GLY A 124 9.41 2.44 5.20
C GLY A 124 9.66 1.27 4.27
N THR A 125 10.52 1.44 3.28
CA THR A 125 10.90 0.37 2.35
C THR A 125 11.60 -0.77 3.08
N LYS A 126 12.55 -0.44 3.95
CA LYS A 126 13.29 -1.43 4.73
C LYS A 126 12.37 -2.32 5.57
N VAL A 127 11.38 -1.75 6.22
CA VAL A 127 10.41 -2.51 7.02
C VAL A 127 9.70 -3.58 6.19
N GLY A 128 9.24 -3.23 5.00
CA GLY A 128 8.59 -4.19 4.12
C GLY A 128 9.52 -5.26 3.58
N LEU A 129 10.67 -4.84 3.04
CA LEU A 129 11.64 -5.77 2.44
C LEU A 129 12.26 -6.73 3.46
N ASP A 130 12.58 -6.27 4.66
CA ASP A 130 13.10 -7.12 5.74
C ASP A 130 12.11 -8.24 6.14
N ASN A 131 10.84 -8.05 5.85
CA ASN A 131 9.79 -9.04 6.07
C ASN A 131 9.39 -9.80 4.79
N GLY A 132 10.14 -9.66 3.71
CA GLY A 132 9.91 -10.35 2.44
C GLY A 132 8.66 -9.88 1.70
N LYS A 133 8.24 -8.63 1.90
CA LYS A 133 7.01 -8.07 1.32
C LYS A 133 7.30 -7.10 0.19
N VAL A 134 6.27 -6.85 -0.60
CA VAL A 134 6.28 -5.81 -1.64
C VAL A 134 5.96 -4.45 -0.99
N VAL A 135 6.66 -3.42 -1.43
CA VAL A 135 6.46 -2.04 -0.97
C VAL A 135 6.16 -1.16 -2.17
N LYS A 136 5.07 -0.41 -2.08
CA LYS A 136 4.71 0.61 -3.06
C LYS A 136 4.67 1.98 -2.40
N TRP A 137 5.07 2.99 -3.16
CA TRP A 137 5.04 4.37 -2.73
C TRP A 137 4.04 5.14 -3.58
N ILE A 138 2.94 5.54 -2.95
CA ILE A 138 1.90 6.34 -3.60
C ILE A 138 2.39 7.78 -3.63
N ILE A 139 2.56 8.30 -4.84
CA ILE A 139 2.78 9.72 -5.08
C ILE A 139 1.43 10.33 -5.47
N GLU A 140 1.05 11.43 -4.81
CA GLU A 140 -0.23 12.10 -5.11
C GLU A 140 -0.04 13.05 -6.29
N ILE A 141 -0.26 12.53 -7.50
CA ILE A 141 -0.04 13.28 -8.74
C ILE A 141 -0.97 14.50 -8.86
N ALA A 142 -2.17 14.43 -8.28
CA ALA A 142 -3.11 15.56 -8.29
C ALA A 142 -2.61 16.75 -7.46
N ALA A 143 -1.71 16.53 -6.51
CA ALA A 143 -1.15 17.56 -5.63
C ALA A 143 0.21 18.10 -6.14
N LEU A 144 0.78 17.51 -7.17
CA LEU A 144 2.12 17.79 -7.68
C LEU A 144 2.09 18.36 -9.09
N THR A 145 3.06 19.20 -9.41
CA THR A 145 3.33 19.64 -10.78
C THR A 145 4.02 18.51 -11.55
N ASP A 146 4.02 18.58 -12.89
CA ASP A 146 4.73 17.61 -13.73
C ASP A 146 6.22 17.54 -13.38
N GLU A 147 6.85 18.69 -13.11
CA GLU A 147 8.24 18.76 -12.66
C GLU A 147 8.45 18.04 -11.33
N GLN A 148 7.56 18.27 -10.35
CA GLN A 148 7.63 17.60 -9.05
C GLN A 148 7.42 16.10 -9.16
N ILE A 149 6.51 15.65 -10.02
CA ILE A 149 6.30 14.22 -10.31
C ILE A 149 7.57 13.60 -10.89
N GLY A 150 8.20 14.26 -11.85
CA GLY A 150 9.48 13.82 -12.43
C GLY A 150 10.58 13.75 -11.37
N ASP A 151 10.70 14.76 -10.54
CA ASP A 151 11.74 14.85 -9.51
C ASP A 151 11.58 13.77 -8.44
N ILE A 152 10.37 13.59 -7.91
CA ILE A 152 10.13 12.58 -6.87
C ILE A 152 10.31 11.16 -7.40
N THR A 153 9.85 10.90 -8.63
CA THR A 153 10.02 9.60 -9.28
C THR A 153 11.49 9.28 -9.51
N ASN A 154 12.26 10.26 -10.01
CA ASN A 154 13.69 10.11 -10.20
C ASN A 154 14.45 9.91 -8.88
N ASN A 155 14.07 10.65 -7.85
CA ASN A 155 14.65 10.50 -6.52
C ASN A 155 14.40 9.09 -5.96
N ILE A 156 13.18 8.59 -6.06
CA ILE A 156 12.84 7.21 -5.62
C ILE A 156 13.70 6.18 -6.36
N ARG A 157 13.88 6.35 -7.66
CA ARG A 157 14.76 5.48 -8.45
C ARG A 157 16.20 5.50 -7.91
N ILE A 158 16.75 6.70 -7.70
CA ILE A 158 18.11 6.86 -7.19
C ILE A 158 18.25 6.25 -5.80
N TRP A 159 17.33 6.56 -4.89
CA TRP A 159 17.35 6.03 -3.52
C TRP A 159 17.21 4.50 -3.48
N THR A 160 16.44 3.94 -4.41
CA THR A 160 16.30 2.48 -4.55
C THR A 160 17.64 1.87 -4.99
N GLU A 161 18.29 2.44 -6.00
CA GLU A 161 19.58 1.97 -6.49
C GLU A 161 20.69 2.06 -5.41
N GLU A 162 20.68 3.14 -4.64
CA GLU A 162 21.68 3.39 -3.60
C GLU A 162 21.51 2.49 -2.36
N ASN A 163 20.27 2.16 -1.97
CA ASN A 163 19.99 1.54 -0.68
C ASN A 163 19.43 0.11 -0.78
N PHE A 164 18.86 -0.27 -1.92
CA PHE A 164 18.15 -1.53 -2.10
C PHE A 164 18.55 -2.26 -3.39
N ALA A 165 19.80 -2.13 -3.81
CA ALA A 165 20.30 -2.80 -5.00
C ALA A 165 20.06 -4.31 -4.94
N GLY A 166 19.52 -4.88 -6.01
CA GLY A 166 19.13 -6.29 -6.09
C GLY A 166 17.73 -6.61 -5.52
N GLN A 167 17.00 -5.62 -5.01
CA GLN A 167 15.65 -5.78 -4.47
C GLN A 167 14.64 -4.88 -5.19
N GLU A 168 15.02 -4.28 -6.30
CA GLU A 168 14.23 -3.30 -7.04
C GLU A 168 12.89 -3.88 -7.52
N GLU A 169 12.83 -5.19 -7.76
CA GLU A 169 11.62 -5.89 -8.21
C GLU A 169 10.48 -5.88 -7.18
N ASN A 170 10.78 -5.57 -5.92
CA ASN A 170 9.81 -5.52 -4.83
C ASN A 170 9.45 -4.09 -4.41
N ILE A 171 9.91 -3.09 -5.14
CA ILE A 171 9.70 -1.67 -4.85
C ILE A 171 9.05 -0.99 -6.05
N PHE A 172 7.90 -0.34 -5.83
CA PHE A 172 7.14 0.30 -6.90
C PHE A 172 6.74 1.72 -6.54
N VAL A 173 6.56 2.54 -7.58
CA VAL A 173 5.86 3.83 -7.48
C VAL A 173 4.43 3.63 -7.98
N LYS A 174 3.47 4.20 -7.26
CA LYS A 174 2.05 4.12 -7.58
C LYS A 174 1.45 5.53 -7.65
N SER A 175 0.66 5.78 -8.65
CA SER A 175 -0.08 7.04 -8.80
C SER A 175 -1.55 6.92 -8.40
#